data_0fa71d71373b22d7f9e2c04622953cfa
#
_entry.id   0fa71d71373b22d7f9e2c04622953cfa
#
_cell.length_a   1.000
_cell.length_b   1.000
_cell.length_c   1.000
_cell.angle_alpha   90.00
_cell.angle_beta   90.00
_cell.angle_gamma   90.00
#
_symmetry.space_group_name_H-M   'P 1'
#
loop_
_entity.id
_entity.type
_entity.pdbx_description
1 polymer ?
#
loop_
_entity_poly.entity_id
_entity_poly.type
_entity_poly.pdbx_seq_one_letter_code
_entity_poly.pdbx_strand_id
1 'polypeptide(L)'
;EAVPVVLDDGRTVLVDIGYGGANYASIEASKLGLSVEPKHLDELIRIGRQIKWKLNETPESNSQADERLNGIYGTIIFDEINSTETELHQRNVTIYADGRVDRSPCGSGTAARIAQLAHSGKLTKSMTLIHDSIIGTRFLGQIEETQSHGQSSGVIPVITGNAFQVANSEFLLFENDELDAGFSLR
;
A
#
# COMPACT_ATOMS: atom_id res chain seq x y z
N GLU A 1 -15.02 2.01 -1.75
CA GLU A 1 -15.99 0.87 -1.76
C GLU A 1 -15.20 -0.43 -1.80
N ALA A 2 -15.72 -1.45 -1.11
CA ALA A 2 -15.09 -2.76 -1.09
C ALA A 2 -15.27 -3.47 -2.44
N VAL A 3 -14.18 -3.87 -3.06
CA VAL A 3 -14.16 -4.56 -4.36
C VAL A 3 -13.94 -6.05 -4.13
N PRO A 4 -14.77 -6.95 -4.68
CA PRO A 4 -14.60 -8.38 -4.54
C PRO A 4 -13.46 -8.89 -5.43
N VAL A 5 -12.60 -9.75 -4.87
CA VAL A 5 -11.52 -10.43 -5.59
C VAL A 5 -11.62 -11.92 -5.34
N VAL A 6 -11.70 -12.73 -6.40
CA VAL A 6 -11.69 -14.19 -6.30
C VAL A 6 -10.26 -14.68 -6.33
N LEU A 7 -9.80 -15.28 -5.24
CA LEU A 7 -8.47 -15.87 -5.13
C LEU A 7 -8.38 -17.22 -5.89
N ASP A 8 -7.17 -17.69 -6.14
CA ASP A 8 -6.96 -18.95 -6.89
C ASP A 8 -7.45 -20.19 -6.13
N ASP A 9 -7.62 -20.09 -4.83
CA ASP A 9 -8.21 -21.14 -3.98
C ASP A 9 -9.75 -21.11 -3.95
N GLY A 10 -10.37 -20.22 -4.75
CA GLY A 10 -11.81 -20.06 -4.86
C GLY A 10 -12.46 -19.17 -3.79
N ARG A 11 -11.72 -18.69 -2.80
CA ARG A 11 -12.24 -17.73 -1.81
C ARG A 11 -12.46 -16.37 -2.46
N THR A 12 -13.56 -15.71 -2.12
CA THR A 12 -13.78 -14.30 -2.46
C THR A 12 -13.43 -13.44 -1.26
N VAL A 13 -12.56 -12.47 -1.45
CA VAL A 13 -12.18 -11.47 -0.45
C VAL A 13 -12.61 -10.08 -0.89
N LEU A 14 -12.92 -9.22 0.06
CA LEU A 14 -13.25 -7.82 -0.19
C LEU A 14 -12.04 -6.96 0.13
N VAL A 15 -11.64 -6.13 -0.81
CA VAL A 15 -10.51 -5.20 -0.66
C VAL A 15 -10.98 -3.77 -0.85
N ASP A 16 -10.34 -2.82 -0.16
CA ASP A 16 -10.56 -1.40 -0.38
C ASP A 16 -9.45 -0.86 -1.30
N ILE A 17 -9.83 -0.04 -2.28
CA ILE A 17 -8.87 0.67 -3.14
C ILE A 17 -8.75 2.11 -2.64
N GLY A 18 -7.52 2.60 -2.48
CA GLY A 18 -7.19 3.97 -2.10
C GLY A 18 -6.06 4.52 -2.96
N TYR A 19 -6.08 5.84 -3.16
CA TYR A 19 -5.06 6.57 -3.89
C TYR A 19 -4.17 7.38 -2.93
N GLY A 20 -2.85 7.24 -3.09
CA GLY A 20 -1.83 7.97 -2.31
C GLY A 20 -0.63 8.38 -3.16
N GLY A 21 -0.88 8.81 -4.42
CA GLY A 21 0.13 9.00 -5.47
C GLY A 21 0.20 7.80 -6.43
N ALA A 22 -0.32 6.65 -6.01
CA ALA A 22 -0.62 5.46 -6.79
C ALA A 22 -1.83 4.75 -6.16
N ASN A 23 -2.48 3.85 -6.90
CA ASN A 23 -3.59 3.06 -6.37
C ASN A 23 -3.06 1.86 -5.57
N TYR A 24 -3.61 1.66 -4.39
CA TYR A 24 -3.32 0.52 -3.52
C TYR A 24 -4.62 -0.21 -3.15
N ALA A 25 -4.58 -1.53 -3.28
CA ALA A 25 -5.59 -2.38 -2.65
C ALA A 25 -5.19 -2.66 -1.21
N SER A 26 -6.13 -2.64 -0.27
CA SER A 26 -5.85 -2.97 1.13
C SER A 26 -6.84 -3.98 1.68
N ILE A 27 -6.33 -4.90 2.52
CA ILE A 27 -7.12 -5.93 3.18
C ILE A 27 -6.52 -6.27 4.55
N GLU A 28 -7.37 -6.52 5.52
CA GLU A 28 -6.96 -7.02 6.83
C GLU A 28 -6.50 -8.48 6.75
N ALA A 29 -5.34 -8.79 7.34
CA ALA A 29 -4.74 -10.12 7.29
C ALA A 29 -5.62 -11.20 7.92
N SER A 30 -6.39 -10.86 8.94
CA SER A 30 -7.35 -11.75 9.60
C SER A 30 -8.38 -12.32 8.62
N LYS A 31 -8.81 -11.55 7.61
CA LYS A 31 -9.75 -11.99 6.55
C LYS A 31 -9.13 -13.02 5.61
N LEU A 32 -7.81 -13.12 5.62
CA LEU A 32 -7.05 -14.12 4.87
C LEU A 32 -6.70 -15.34 5.71
N GLY A 33 -7.00 -15.34 7.01
CA GLY A 33 -6.56 -16.33 7.99
C GLY A 33 -5.07 -16.20 8.34
N LEU A 34 -4.49 -15.01 8.17
CA LEU A 34 -3.08 -14.71 8.38
C LEU A 34 -2.89 -13.59 9.41
N SER A 35 -1.64 -13.33 9.75
CA SER A 35 -1.19 -12.14 10.47
C SER A 35 0.04 -11.56 9.77
N VAL A 36 0.30 -10.25 9.96
CA VAL A 36 1.47 -9.57 9.39
C VAL A 36 2.69 -9.89 10.25
N GLU A 37 3.20 -11.09 10.07
CA GLU A 37 4.37 -11.62 10.76
C GLU A 37 5.33 -12.26 9.75
N PRO A 38 6.66 -12.21 9.99
CA PRO A 38 7.65 -12.79 9.08
C PRO A 38 7.42 -14.27 8.73
N LYS A 39 6.85 -15.06 9.65
CA LYS A 39 6.54 -16.48 9.41
C LYS A 39 5.48 -16.72 8.32
N HIS A 40 4.65 -15.71 8.01
CA HIS A 40 3.62 -15.77 6.99
C HIS A 40 4.02 -15.08 5.68
N LEU A 41 5.27 -14.60 5.56
CA LEU A 41 5.70 -13.72 4.47
C LEU A 41 5.42 -14.30 3.08
N ASP A 42 5.75 -15.55 2.85
CA ASP A 42 5.59 -16.20 1.54
C ASP A 42 4.11 -16.23 1.11
N GLU A 43 3.21 -16.53 2.05
CA GLU A 43 1.78 -16.57 1.80
C GLU A 43 1.20 -15.15 1.61
N LEU A 44 1.66 -14.18 2.38
CA LEU A 44 1.30 -12.77 2.21
C LEU A 44 1.71 -12.26 0.82
N ILE A 45 2.92 -12.60 0.37
CA ILE A 45 3.39 -12.27 -0.99
C ILE A 45 2.51 -12.93 -2.04
N ARG A 46 2.24 -14.22 -1.91
CA ARG A 46 1.42 -14.98 -2.85
C ARG A 46 0.03 -14.37 -3.03
N ILE A 47 -0.65 -14.08 -1.92
CA ILE A 47 -2.01 -13.49 -1.94
C ILE A 47 -1.97 -12.03 -2.41
N GLY A 48 -1.02 -11.23 -1.94
CA GLY A 48 -0.89 -9.84 -2.37
C GLY A 48 -0.67 -9.69 -3.87
N ARG A 49 0.12 -10.58 -4.48
CA ARG A 49 0.28 -10.66 -5.94
C ARG A 49 -1.03 -11.00 -6.65
N GLN A 50 -1.76 -12.00 -6.17
CA GLN A 50 -3.03 -12.39 -6.76
C GLN A 50 -4.04 -11.23 -6.74
N ILE A 51 -4.20 -10.57 -5.59
CA ILE A 51 -5.10 -9.43 -5.46
C ILE A 51 -4.74 -8.33 -6.48
N LYS A 52 -3.46 -7.95 -6.52
CA LYS A 52 -2.97 -6.92 -7.45
C LYS A 52 -3.28 -7.28 -8.91
N TRP A 53 -2.90 -8.47 -9.35
CA TRP A 53 -3.04 -8.84 -10.77
C TRP A 53 -4.48 -9.03 -11.17
N LYS A 54 -5.31 -9.63 -10.32
CA LYS A 54 -6.73 -9.79 -10.60
C LYS A 54 -7.46 -8.45 -10.68
N LEU A 55 -7.14 -7.49 -9.81
CA LEU A 55 -7.70 -6.14 -9.89
C LEU A 55 -7.25 -5.38 -11.14
N ASN A 56 -6.02 -5.59 -11.62
CA ASN A 56 -5.53 -4.97 -12.84
C ASN A 56 -6.24 -5.45 -14.11
N GLU A 57 -6.99 -6.54 -14.04
CA GLU A 57 -7.85 -7.03 -15.09
C GLU A 57 -9.28 -6.44 -15.03
N THR A 58 -9.56 -5.58 -14.02
CA THR A 58 -10.89 -5.04 -13.78
C THR A 58 -10.94 -3.52 -14.00
N PRO A 59 -12.14 -2.96 -14.34
CA PRO A 59 -12.30 -1.52 -14.53
C PRO A 59 -12.00 -0.69 -13.29
N GLU A 60 -12.10 -1.25 -12.09
CA GLU A 60 -11.87 -0.57 -10.82
C GLU A 60 -10.41 -0.10 -10.66
N SER A 61 -9.48 -0.72 -11.39
CA SER A 61 -8.08 -0.28 -11.45
C SER A 61 -7.87 0.97 -12.31
N ASN A 62 -8.84 1.35 -13.15
CA ASN A 62 -8.76 2.41 -14.15
C ASN A 62 -9.53 3.66 -13.73
N SER A 63 -9.42 4.07 -12.48
CA SER A 63 -10.20 5.17 -11.91
C SER A 63 -9.59 6.56 -12.07
N GLN A 64 -8.42 6.69 -12.68
CA GLN A 64 -7.68 7.94 -12.77
C GLN A 64 -7.96 8.67 -14.09
N ALA A 65 -8.01 10.02 -14.03
CA ALA A 65 -8.16 10.85 -15.21
C ALA A 65 -6.95 10.78 -16.17
N ASP A 66 -5.78 10.41 -15.64
CA ASP A 66 -4.55 10.16 -16.41
C ASP A 66 -4.30 8.65 -16.47
N GLU A 67 -4.38 8.09 -17.67
CA GLU A 67 -4.19 6.66 -17.91
C GLU A 67 -2.84 6.11 -17.38
N ARG A 68 -1.81 6.95 -17.30
CA ARG A 68 -0.49 6.58 -16.75
C ARG A 68 -0.55 6.26 -15.25
N LEU A 69 -1.59 6.71 -14.56
CA LEU A 69 -1.83 6.48 -13.12
C LEU A 69 -2.80 5.32 -12.87
N ASN A 70 -3.32 4.69 -13.92
CA ASN A 70 -4.19 3.52 -13.80
C ASN A 70 -3.40 2.29 -13.29
N GLY A 71 -4.16 1.30 -12.83
CA GLY A 71 -3.63 0.07 -12.29
C GLY A 71 -3.36 0.13 -10.78
N ILE A 72 -3.35 -1.04 -10.17
CA ILE A 72 -2.99 -1.24 -8.77
C ILE A 72 -1.48 -1.36 -8.67
N TYR A 73 -0.84 -0.40 -8.03
CA TYR A 73 0.61 -0.39 -7.81
C TYR A 73 1.03 -1.50 -6.84
N GLY A 74 0.30 -1.65 -5.74
CA GLY A 74 0.61 -2.64 -4.72
C GLY A 74 -0.59 -3.02 -3.87
N THR A 75 -0.42 -4.10 -3.09
CA THR A 75 -1.39 -4.57 -2.11
C THR A 75 -0.84 -4.37 -0.72
N ILE A 76 -1.63 -3.72 0.14
CA ILE A 76 -1.35 -3.51 1.56
C ILE A 76 -2.14 -4.54 2.35
N ILE A 77 -1.46 -5.50 2.96
CA ILE A 77 -2.09 -6.42 3.91
C ILE A 77 -1.73 -5.92 5.31
N PHE A 78 -2.72 -5.75 6.18
CA PHE A 78 -2.49 -5.12 7.48
C PHE A 78 -3.18 -5.86 8.63
N ASP A 79 -2.60 -5.72 9.84
CA ASP A 79 -3.23 -6.03 11.12
C ASP A 79 -3.59 -4.74 11.84
N GLU A 80 -4.75 -4.71 12.47
CA GLU A 80 -5.11 -3.68 13.44
C GLU A 80 -4.60 -4.13 14.82
N ILE A 81 -3.61 -3.41 15.37
CA ILE A 81 -2.92 -3.80 16.61
C ILE A 81 -3.67 -3.26 17.83
N ASN A 82 -3.95 -1.96 17.82
CA ASN A 82 -4.64 -1.26 18.86
C ASN A 82 -5.21 0.05 18.35
N SER A 83 -6.24 0.57 19.01
CA SER A 83 -6.83 1.87 18.72
C SER A 83 -7.25 2.54 19.99
N THR A 84 -6.98 3.83 20.10
CA THR A 84 -7.43 4.72 21.17
C THR A 84 -8.24 5.86 20.57
N GLU A 85 -8.68 6.81 21.39
CA GLU A 85 -9.36 8.03 20.90
C GLU A 85 -8.45 8.94 20.06
N THR A 86 -7.12 8.83 20.24
CA THR A 86 -6.13 9.71 19.59
C THR A 86 -5.17 8.97 18.64
N GLU A 87 -5.15 7.65 18.69
CA GLU A 87 -4.19 6.84 17.92
C GLU A 87 -4.86 5.61 17.32
N LEU A 88 -4.53 5.34 16.07
CA LEU A 88 -4.84 4.10 15.38
C LEU A 88 -3.51 3.40 15.06
N HIS A 89 -3.32 2.18 15.58
CA HIS A 89 -2.07 1.44 15.37
C HIS A 89 -2.31 0.24 14.46
N GLN A 90 -1.64 0.25 13.31
CA GLN A 90 -1.67 -0.84 12.33
C GLN A 90 -0.25 -1.31 12.01
N ARG A 91 -0.12 -2.60 11.69
CA ARG A 91 1.09 -3.17 11.10
C ARG A 91 0.76 -3.65 9.71
N ASN A 92 1.62 -3.36 8.74
CA ASN A 92 1.40 -3.74 7.35
C ASN A 92 2.56 -4.48 6.72
N VAL A 93 2.26 -5.12 5.61
CA VAL A 93 3.22 -5.50 4.57
C VAL A 93 2.67 -4.98 3.24
N THR A 94 3.50 -4.21 2.52
CA THR A 94 3.16 -3.75 1.17
C THR A 94 3.87 -4.62 0.14
N ILE A 95 3.07 -5.31 -0.68
CA ILE A 95 3.54 -6.16 -1.78
C ILE A 95 3.35 -5.36 -3.08
N TYR A 96 4.44 -5.11 -3.81
CA TYR A 96 4.45 -4.31 -5.04
C TYR A 96 5.25 -5.00 -6.15
N ALA A 97 5.29 -4.40 -7.33
CA ALA A 97 5.88 -4.99 -8.53
C ALA A 97 5.39 -6.43 -8.73
N ASP A 98 6.30 -7.39 -8.89
CA ASP A 98 6.00 -8.82 -9.00
C ASP A 98 6.36 -9.59 -7.71
N GLY A 99 5.86 -9.13 -6.56
CA GLY A 99 6.05 -9.78 -5.26
C GLY A 99 7.22 -9.22 -4.45
N ARG A 100 7.63 -7.99 -4.71
CA ARG A 100 8.57 -7.28 -3.84
C ARG A 100 7.87 -6.82 -2.57
N VAL A 101 8.62 -6.80 -1.48
CA VAL A 101 8.14 -6.36 -0.16
C VAL A 101 8.90 -5.10 0.26
N ASP A 102 8.17 -4.09 0.71
CA ASP A 102 8.76 -2.88 1.26
C ASP A 102 9.29 -3.14 2.67
N ARG A 103 10.47 -2.62 2.98
CA ARG A 103 11.05 -2.64 4.34
C ARG A 103 10.38 -1.62 5.26
N SER A 104 9.87 -0.55 4.67
CA SER A 104 9.12 0.50 5.37
C SER A 104 7.62 0.18 5.35
N PRO A 105 6.80 0.95 6.08
CA PRO A 105 5.35 0.88 5.91
C PRO A 105 4.85 1.33 4.53
N CYS A 106 5.73 1.73 3.61
CA CYS A 106 5.48 2.33 2.30
C CYS A 106 4.88 3.75 2.39
N GLY A 107 5.57 4.77 1.86
CA GLY A 107 5.12 6.18 1.94
C GLY A 107 3.80 6.42 1.24
N SER A 108 3.72 6.15 -0.07
CA SER A 108 2.48 6.31 -0.85
C SER A 108 1.41 5.30 -0.44
N GLY A 109 1.79 4.09 0.01
CA GLY A 109 0.86 3.13 0.60
C GLY A 109 0.25 3.64 1.90
N THR A 110 1.04 4.25 2.78
CA THR A 110 0.54 4.90 4.00
C THR A 110 -0.39 6.06 3.68
N ALA A 111 -0.07 6.87 2.65
CA ALA A 111 -0.95 7.95 2.19
C ALA A 111 -2.30 7.41 1.71
N ALA A 112 -2.29 6.36 0.89
CA ALA A 112 -3.51 5.68 0.44
C ALA A 112 -4.31 5.12 1.63
N ARG A 113 -3.61 4.55 2.63
CA ARG A 113 -4.25 4.01 3.83
C ARG A 113 -4.91 5.12 4.68
N ILE A 114 -4.24 6.26 4.85
CA ILE A 114 -4.80 7.44 5.52
C ILE A 114 -6.08 7.90 4.82
N ALA A 115 -6.08 7.97 3.48
CA ALA A 115 -7.26 8.35 2.72
C ALA A 115 -8.43 7.38 2.93
N GLN A 116 -8.19 6.08 2.92
CA GLN A 116 -9.21 5.05 3.20
C GLN A 116 -9.76 5.15 4.62
N LEU A 117 -8.89 5.34 5.61
CA LEU A 117 -9.27 5.48 7.03
C LEU A 117 -10.05 6.78 7.28
N ALA A 118 -9.67 7.88 6.63
CA ALA A 118 -10.39 9.14 6.68
C ALA A 118 -11.79 9.01 6.06
N HIS A 119 -11.87 8.40 4.87
CA HIS A 119 -13.15 8.18 4.18
C HIS A 119 -14.12 7.32 5.01
N SER A 120 -13.61 6.30 5.69
CA SER A 120 -14.42 5.44 6.58
C SER A 120 -14.70 6.06 7.96
N GLY A 121 -14.18 7.25 8.23
CA GLY A 121 -14.33 7.94 9.53
C GLY A 121 -13.51 7.34 10.68
N LYS A 122 -12.65 6.36 10.39
CA LYS A 122 -11.79 5.71 11.40
C LYS A 122 -10.58 6.56 11.81
N LEU A 123 -10.12 7.46 10.94
CA LEU A 123 -9.03 8.40 11.22
C LEU A 123 -9.54 9.84 11.03
N THR A 124 -9.37 10.65 12.04
CA THR A 124 -9.74 12.08 12.04
C THR A 124 -8.48 12.95 12.15
N LYS A 125 -8.63 14.28 11.94
CA LYS A 125 -7.51 15.25 12.07
C LYS A 125 -6.84 15.24 13.45
N SER A 126 -7.56 14.87 14.50
CA SER A 126 -7.05 14.81 15.87
C SER A 126 -6.31 13.51 16.21
N MET A 127 -6.30 12.55 15.27
CA MET A 127 -5.72 11.25 15.48
C MET A 127 -4.40 11.10 14.70
N THR A 128 -3.56 10.20 15.19
CA THR A 128 -2.33 9.75 14.51
C THR A 128 -2.44 8.27 14.15
N LEU A 129 -2.17 7.95 12.89
CA LEU A 129 -1.93 6.57 12.46
C LEU A 129 -0.49 6.19 12.81
N ILE A 130 -0.32 5.26 13.73
CA ILE A 130 0.94 4.55 13.96
C ILE A 130 0.99 3.39 12.96
N HIS A 131 1.87 3.47 11.98
CA HIS A 131 1.94 2.50 10.90
C HIS A 131 3.28 1.79 10.93
N ASP A 132 3.29 0.54 11.35
CA ASP A 132 4.49 -0.30 11.44
C ASP A 132 4.60 -1.20 10.21
N SER A 133 5.81 -1.45 9.73
CA SER A 133 6.07 -2.47 8.72
C SER A 133 6.16 -3.86 9.35
N ILE A 134 6.15 -4.90 8.52
CA ILE A 134 6.33 -6.30 8.96
C ILE A 134 7.64 -6.53 9.72
N ILE A 135 8.67 -5.71 9.51
CA ILE A 135 9.96 -5.78 10.23
C ILE A 135 10.06 -4.77 11.38
N GLY A 136 8.97 -4.06 11.70
CA GLY A 136 8.89 -3.14 12.84
C GLY A 136 9.45 -1.74 12.61
N THR A 137 9.73 -1.31 11.36
CA THR A 137 9.99 0.10 11.09
C THR A 137 8.68 0.89 11.14
N ARG A 138 8.73 2.16 11.52
CA ARG A 138 7.55 2.96 11.84
C ARG A 138 7.44 4.24 11.02
N PHE A 139 6.23 4.51 10.55
CA PHE A 139 5.77 5.83 10.12
C PHE A 139 4.67 6.33 11.05
N LEU A 140 4.59 7.66 11.20
CA LEU A 140 3.46 8.34 11.80
C LEU A 140 2.71 9.08 10.71
N GLY A 141 1.40 8.84 10.61
CA GLY A 141 0.55 9.44 9.59
C GLY A 141 -0.52 10.32 10.22
N GLN A 142 -0.75 11.52 9.65
CA GLN A 142 -1.75 12.46 10.11
C GLN A 142 -2.47 13.09 8.90
N ILE A 143 -3.65 13.65 9.13
CA ILE A 143 -4.39 14.43 8.15
C ILE A 143 -4.11 15.91 8.38
N GLU A 144 -3.44 16.57 7.43
CA GLU A 144 -3.20 18.01 7.47
C GLU A 144 -4.46 18.77 7.03
N GLU A 145 -5.00 18.41 5.85
CA GLU A 145 -6.17 19.05 5.28
C GLU A 145 -7.17 18.05 4.72
N THR A 146 -8.43 18.46 4.70
CA THR A 146 -9.48 17.77 3.94
C THR A 146 -9.80 18.60 2.72
N GLN A 147 -9.75 18.01 1.55
CA GLN A 147 -10.06 18.67 0.28
C GLN A 147 -11.34 18.10 -0.32
N SER A 148 -12.18 18.98 -0.89
CA SER A 148 -13.35 18.58 -1.65
C SER A 148 -13.13 18.90 -3.12
N HIS A 149 -13.26 17.89 -3.99
CA HIS A 149 -13.21 18.06 -5.44
C HIS A 149 -14.54 17.55 -6.03
N GLY A 150 -15.46 18.47 -6.27
CA GLY A 150 -16.80 18.12 -6.74
C GLY A 150 -17.54 17.24 -5.73
N GLN A 151 -17.90 16.01 -6.15
CA GLN A 151 -18.54 15.00 -5.28
C GLN A 151 -17.54 14.10 -4.53
N SER A 152 -16.26 14.24 -4.80
CA SER A 152 -15.22 13.45 -4.14
C SER A 152 -14.56 14.25 -3.02
N SER A 153 -14.31 13.58 -1.90
CA SER A 153 -13.52 14.12 -0.79
C SER A 153 -12.17 13.41 -0.72
N GLY A 154 -11.11 14.18 -0.52
CA GLY A 154 -9.77 13.68 -0.31
C GLY A 154 -9.13 14.29 0.92
N VAL A 155 -7.95 13.81 1.27
CA VAL A 155 -7.15 14.36 2.37
C VAL A 155 -5.72 14.60 1.88
N ILE A 156 -5.07 15.61 2.47
CA ILE A 156 -3.62 15.80 2.37
C ILE A 156 -3.00 15.12 3.58
N PRO A 157 -2.28 14.00 3.42
CA PRO A 157 -1.62 13.33 4.52
C PRO A 157 -0.25 13.94 4.81
N VAL A 158 0.15 13.96 6.08
CA VAL A 158 1.53 14.17 6.52
C VAL A 158 2.05 12.85 7.04
N ILE A 159 3.23 12.43 6.54
CA ILE A 159 3.87 11.18 6.94
C ILE A 159 5.27 11.50 7.47
N THR A 160 5.52 11.10 8.70
CA THR A 160 6.81 11.25 9.37
C THR A 160 7.48 9.89 9.50
N GLY A 161 8.73 9.80 9.09
CA GLY A 161 9.55 8.59 9.19
C GLY A 161 11.04 8.93 9.37
N ASN A 162 11.85 7.89 9.50
CA ASN A 162 13.31 8.00 9.63
C ASN A 162 13.99 7.41 8.39
N ALA A 163 15.11 8.02 8.00
CA ALA A 163 15.98 7.51 6.95
C ALA A 163 17.44 7.64 7.37
N PHE A 164 18.25 6.64 7.00
CA PHE A 164 19.69 6.60 7.28
C PHE A 164 20.45 6.41 5.97
N GLN A 165 21.50 7.19 5.78
CA GLN A 165 22.41 6.98 4.66
C GLN A 165 23.17 5.68 4.86
N VAL A 166 23.06 4.75 3.91
CA VAL A 166 23.72 3.43 3.98
C VAL A 166 24.85 3.27 2.98
N ALA A 167 24.89 4.11 1.93
CA ALA A 167 25.94 4.06 0.91
C ALA A 167 26.02 5.39 0.13
N ASN A 168 27.18 5.58 -0.50
CA ASN A 168 27.36 6.44 -1.67
C ASN A 168 27.74 5.54 -2.84
N SER A 169 27.08 5.69 -3.98
CA SER A 169 27.30 4.86 -5.17
C SER A 169 27.51 5.72 -6.41
N GLU A 170 28.42 5.30 -7.28
CA GLU A 170 28.61 5.85 -8.62
C GLU A 170 28.21 4.78 -9.63
N PHE A 171 27.33 5.13 -10.56
CA PHE A 171 26.89 4.26 -11.66
C PHE A 171 27.51 4.74 -12.94
N LEU A 172 28.21 3.85 -13.64
CA LEU A 172 28.82 4.14 -14.93
C LEU A 172 27.99 3.48 -16.03
N LEU A 173 27.62 4.28 -17.04
CA LEU A 173 26.98 3.78 -18.26
C LEU A 173 27.98 3.92 -19.39
N PHE A 174 28.22 2.84 -20.11
CA PHE A 174 29.14 2.82 -21.26
C PHE A 174 28.31 2.77 -22.54
N GLU A 175 28.72 3.55 -23.55
CA GLU A 175 28.01 3.69 -24.83
C GLU A 175 27.78 2.35 -25.57
N ASN A 176 28.63 1.35 -25.29
CA ASN A 176 28.55 0.02 -25.92
C ASN A 176 28.09 -1.08 -24.94
N ASP A 177 27.47 -0.72 -23.83
CA ASP A 177 26.92 -1.70 -22.89
C ASP A 177 25.54 -2.17 -23.40
N GLU A 178 25.46 -3.42 -23.86
CA GLU A 178 24.21 -4.02 -24.35
C GLU A 178 23.13 -4.17 -23.28
N LEU A 179 23.49 -4.01 -22.00
CA LEU A 179 22.59 -4.14 -20.84
C LEU A 179 22.37 -2.80 -20.12
N ASP A 180 22.73 -1.67 -20.71
CA ASP A 180 22.66 -0.35 -20.08
C ASP A 180 21.24 0.00 -19.59
N ALA A 181 20.21 -0.42 -20.33
CA ALA A 181 18.81 -0.26 -19.96
C ALA A 181 18.29 -1.35 -19.00
N GLY A 182 19.14 -2.32 -18.62
CA GLY A 182 18.73 -3.47 -17.84
C GLY A 182 17.91 -4.50 -18.64
N PHE A 183 17.45 -5.54 -17.96
CA PHE A 183 16.59 -6.57 -18.58
C PHE A 183 15.61 -7.15 -17.57
N SER A 184 14.52 -7.73 -18.07
CA SER A 184 13.56 -8.48 -17.28
C SER A 184 13.30 -9.84 -17.93
N LEU A 185 13.34 -10.89 -17.12
CA LEU A 185 13.04 -12.27 -17.54
C LEU A 185 11.62 -12.72 -17.15
N ARG A 186 10.76 -11.79 -16.67
CA ARG A 186 9.41 -12.08 -16.18
C ARG A 186 8.38 -11.22 -16.90
#